data_b47643c3804a748ca60eeab7760227c7
#
_entry.id   b47643c3804a748ca60eeab7760227c7
#
_cell.length_a   1.000
_cell.length_b   1.000
_cell.length_c   1.000
_cell.angle_alpha   90.00
_cell.angle_beta   90.00
_cell.angle_gamma   90.00
#
_symmetry.space_group_name_H-M   'P 1'
#
loop_
_entity.id
_entity.type
_entity.pdbx_description
1 polymer ?
#
loop_
_entity_poly.entity_id
_entity_poly.type
_entity_poly.pdbx_seq_one_letter_code
_entity_poly.pdbx_strand_id
1 'polypeptide(L)'
;MTTRSIRTVLAGCLCLASPLLWAAPLPAPLDAKVVDERPAVDQERIYPLGSLRKIGNRLRVENKIESRGQVSSVTYELPPERTAREAFTSAREALQEEGGYPLFWCQGRDCGEASLWANEVFKNARLNGGDEQQAFILMRRDADHGNSLVSLYSVTRGNKRAYLHVEEFVASTPLGTLLPTAATVLLELRDTGKLDYPELAEPQEDWVTLLGRSLNLDSTLRASLSGPQAEAWREQLVRAGVRSARLEVGSAPTEGLHLELIR
;
A
#
# COMPACT_ATOMS: atom_id res chain seq x y z
N MET A 1 -71.75 21.68 28.17
CA MET A 1 -71.29 21.12 26.88
C MET A 1 -69.85 21.58 26.63
N THR A 2 -68.92 20.78 26.95
CA THR A 2 -67.45 21.08 26.87
C THR A 2 -66.82 20.12 25.89
N THR A 3 -66.47 20.64 24.72
CA THR A 3 -65.80 19.90 23.63
C THR A 3 -64.29 19.87 23.90
N ARG A 4 -63.73 18.67 24.15
CA ARG A 4 -62.27 18.42 24.23
C ARG A 4 -61.71 18.16 22.85
N SER A 5 -60.79 19.05 22.41
CA SER A 5 -59.96 18.86 21.20
C SER A 5 -58.78 17.93 21.51
N ILE A 6 -58.71 16.82 20.80
CA ILE A 6 -57.57 15.88 20.82
C ILE A 6 -56.53 16.40 19.79
N ARG A 7 -55.36 16.82 20.25
CA ARG A 7 -54.22 17.13 19.38
C ARG A 7 -53.38 15.85 19.16
N THR A 8 -53.44 15.32 17.96
CA THR A 8 -52.60 14.22 17.51
C THR A 8 -51.21 14.78 17.18
N VAL A 9 -50.19 14.35 17.94
CA VAL A 9 -48.78 14.64 17.67
C VAL A 9 -48.26 13.56 16.75
N LEU A 10 -47.99 13.90 15.49
CA LEU A 10 -47.25 13.05 14.56
C LEU A 10 -45.74 13.15 14.89
N ALA A 11 -45.18 12.11 15.45
CA ALA A 11 -43.72 11.96 15.61
C ALA A 11 -43.12 11.50 14.27
N GLY A 12 -42.54 12.44 13.54
CA GLY A 12 -41.78 12.16 12.32
C GLY A 12 -40.44 11.52 12.68
N CYS A 13 -40.26 10.25 12.31
CA CYS A 13 -38.97 9.54 12.42
C CYS A 13 -38.03 10.03 11.31
N LEU A 14 -37.09 10.94 11.63
CA LEU A 14 -36.02 11.35 10.74
C LEU A 14 -34.99 10.21 10.66
N CYS A 15 -35.05 9.39 9.61
CA CYS A 15 -33.99 8.46 9.28
C CYS A 15 -32.77 9.27 8.79
N LEU A 16 -31.79 9.47 9.65
CA LEU A 16 -30.46 9.99 9.28
C LEU A 16 -29.76 8.90 8.44
N ALA A 17 -29.88 9.01 7.12
CA ALA A 17 -29.03 8.26 6.20
C ALA A 17 -27.62 8.86 6.35
N SER A 18 -26.75 8.17 7.08
CA SER A 18 -25.30 8.49 7.11
C SER A 18 -24.77 8.32 5.70
N PRO A 19 -24.16 9.34 5.08
CA PRO A 19 -23.47 9.18 3.82
C PRO A 19 -22.31 8.21 4.07
N LEU A 20 -22.27 7.10 3.34
CA LEU A 20 -21.08 6.27 3.19
C LEU A 20 -20.04 7.18 2.50
N LEU A 21 -19.08 7.65 3.27
CA LEU A 21 -17.90 8.34 2.75
C LEU A 21 -17.12 7.31 1.92
N TRP A 22 -17.38 7.27 0.64
CA TRP A 22 -16.52 6.57 -0.30
C TRP A 22 -15.23 7.37 -0.39
N ALA A 23 -14.11 6.72 -0.19
CA ALA A 23 -12.80 7.31 -0.47
C ALA A 23 -12.81 7.86 -1.90
N ALA A 24 -12.30 9.07 -2.09
CA ALA A 24 -12.15 9.62 -3.43
C ALA A 24 -11.32 8.65 -4.28
N PRO A 25 -11.78 8.28 -5.48
CA PRO A 25 -10.99 7.44 -6.35
C PRO A 25 -9.68 8.15 -6.70
N LEU A 26 -8.59 7.38 -6.83
CA LEU A 26 -7.32 7.92 -7.33
C LEU A 26 -7.55 8.67 -8.64
N PRO A 27 -6.97 9.87 -8.81
CA PRO A 27 -7.10 10.59 -10.07
C PRO A 27 -6.54 9.75 -11.21
N ALA A 28 -7.30 9.66 -12.30
CA ALA A 28 -6.87 8.97 -13.51
C ALA A 28 -5.55 9.60 -14.04
N PRO A 29 -4.61 8.81 -14.55
CA PRO A 29 -3.43 9.37 -15.20
C PRO A 29 -3.85 10.28 -16.37
N LEU A 30 -3.14 11.40 -16.53
CA LEU A 30 -3.45 12.39 -17.56
C LEU A 30 -3.44 11.75 -18.95
N ASP A 31 -4.48 12.03 -19.75
CA ASP A 31 -4.69 11.54 -21.12
C ASP A 31 -4.74 10.00 -21.25
N ALA A 32 -4.89 9.27 -20.14
CA ALA A 32 -5.02 7.83 -20.15
C ALA A 32 -6.45 7.39 -20.57
N LYS A 33 -6.53 6.26 -21.26
CA LYS A 33 -7.79 5.66 -21.69
C LYS A 33 -8.16 4.52 -20.77
N VAL A 34 -9.38 4.53 -20.22
CA VAL A 34 -9.93 3.36 -19.52
C VAL A 34 -10.17 2.24 -20.55
N VAL A 35 -9.57 1.07 -20.30
CA VAL A 35 -9.66 -0.11 -21.19
C VAL A 35 -10.27 -1.33 -20.52
N ASP A 36 -10.40 -1.31 -19.20
CA ASP A 36 -11.12 -2.31 -18.39
C ASP A 36 -11.55 -1.62 -17.09
N GLU A 37 -12.81 -1.79 -16.73
CA GLU A 37 -13.38 -1.28 -15.51
C GLU A 37 -14.30 -2.32 -14.89
N ARG A 38 -14.11 -2.61 -13.61
CA ARG A 38 -14.89 -3.59 -12.88
C ARG A 38 -15.51 -2.92 -11.67
N PRO A 39 -16.85 -2.89 -11.60
CA PRO A 39 -17.54 -2.33 -10.45
C PRO A 39 -17.26 -3.14 -9.19
N ALA A 40 -17.54 -2.55 -8.02
CA ALA A 40 -17.35 -3.21 -6.74
C ALA A 40 -18.20 -4.49 -6.63
N VAL A 41 -17.54 -5.60 -6.30
CA VAL A 41 -18.14 -6.93 -6.11
C VAL A 41 -17.59 -7.54 -4.83
N ASP A 42 -18.47 -8.14 -4.02
CA ASP A 42 -18.07 -8.87 -2.83
C ASP A 42 -17.42 -10.22 -3.22
N GLN A 43 -16.14 -10.38 -2.92
CA GLN A 43 -15.38 -11.58 -3.22
C GLN A 43 -14.21 -11.80 -2.26
N GLU A 44 -13.71 -13.02 -2.24
CA GLU A 44 -12.41 -13.31 -1.62
C GLU A 44 -11.28 -12.75 -2.47
N ARG A 45 -10.32 -12.11 -1.81
CA ARG A 45 -9.15 -11.54 -2.47
C ARG A 45 -7.88 -11.96 -1.78
N ILE A 46 -6.88 -12.35 -2.59
CA ILE A 46 -5.55 -12.72 -2.15
C ILE A 46 -4.58 -11.71 -2.76
N TYR A 47 -3.87 -11.00 -1.89
CA TYR A 47 -2.78 -10.10 -2.27
C TYR A 47 -1.45 -10.74 -1.93
N PRO A 48 -0.61 -11.07 -2.92
CA PRO A 48 0.74 -11.54 -2.69
C PRO A 48 1.61 -10.46 -2.02
N LEU A 49 2.41 -10.86 -1.03
CA LEU A 49 3.43 -10.03 -0.38
C LEU A 49 4.84 -10.54 -0.71
N GLY A 50 5.04 -10.98 -1.93
CA GLY A 50 6.29 -11.52 -2.41
C GLY A 50 6.30 -11.75 -3.91
N SER A 51 7.45 -12.13 -4.43
CA SER A 51 7.68 -12.46 -5.85
C SER A 51 6.80 -13.63 -6.29
N LEU A 52 6.15 -13.50 -7.44
CA LEU A 52 5.33 -14.57 -8.01
C LEU A 52 6.14 -15.51 -8.89
N ARG A 53 6.08 -16.80 -8.58
CA ARG A 53 6.75 -17.86 -9.34
C ARG A 53 5.89 -19.11 -9.43
N LYS A 54 6.05 -19.89 -10.50
CA LYS A 54 5.50 -21.25 -10.58
C LYS A 54 6.59 -22.27 -10.25
N ILE A 55 6.33 -23.15 -9.30
CA ILE A 55 7.18 -24.29 -8.98
C ILE A 55 6.31 -25.55 -9.09
N GLY A 56 6.68 -26.48 -9.97
CA GLY A 56 5.88 -27.70 -10.21
C GLY A 56 4.44 -27.37 -10.66
N ASN A 57 4.29 -26.39 -11.54
CA ASN A 57 3.00 -25.90 -12.09
C ASN A 57 2.03 -25.31 -11.03
N ARG A 58 2.50 -25.04 -9.81
CA ARG A 58 1.73 -24.40 -8.73
C ARG A 58 2.26 -23.02 -8.46
N LEU A 59 1.35 -22.05 -8.33
CA LEU A 59 1.70 -20.68 -7.91
C LEU A 59 2.29 -20.73 -6.50
N ARG A 60 3.47 -20.17 -6.34
CA ARG A 60 4.11 -19.97 -5.03
C ARG A 60 3.95 -18.52 -4.62
N VAL A 61 3.36 -18.33 -3.45
CA VAL A 61 3.22 -17.05 -2.77
C VAL A 61 3.80 -17.24 -1.38
N GLU A 62 4.90 -16.57 -1.07
CA GLU A 62 5.60 -16.72 0.22
C GLU A 62 4.77 -16.18 1.38
N ASN A 63 4.27 -14.95 1.21
CA ASN A 63 3.36 -14.29 2.16
C ASN A 63 2.20 -13.68 1.40
N LYS A 64 1.04 -13.61 2.04
CA LYS A 64 -0.18 -13.06 1.43
C LYS A 64 -1.08 -12.41 2.48
N ILE A 65 -1.88 -11.45 2.02
CA ILE A 65 -3.08 -11.01 2.72
C ILE A 65 -4.25 -11.69 2.02
N GLU A 66 -5.11 -12.33 2.81
CA GLU A 66 -6.31 -13.00 2.32
C GLU A 66 -7.51 -12.53 3.13
N SER A 67 -8.49 -11.97 2.44
CA SER A 67 -9.68 -11.43 3.08
C SER A 67 -10.83 -11.37 2.08
N ARG A 68 -12.06 -11.28 2.61
CA ARG A 68 -13.27 -11.07 1.82
C ARG A 68 -13.72 -9.62 1.92
N GLY A 69 -14.20 -9.05 0.82
CA GLY A 69 -14.67 -7.67 0.80
C GLY A 69 -15.08 -7.20 -0.58
N GLN A 70 -15.37 -5.91 -0.68
CA GLN A 70 -15.70 -5.24 -1.93
C GLN A 70 -14.42 -4.98 -2.73
N VAL A 71 -14.35 -5.48 -3.95
CA VAL A 71 -13.23 -5.27 -4.87
C VAL A 71 -13.72 -4.53 -6.10
N SER A 72 -13.11 -3.41 -6.42
CA SER A 72 -13.32 -2.69 -7.67
C SER A 72 -11.98 -2.44 -8.35
N SER A 73 -11.95 -2.31 -9.67
CA SER A 73 -10.70 -2.04 -10.37
C SER A 73 -10.89 -1.27 -11.67
N VAL A 74 -9.87 -0.50 -12.04
CA VAL A 74 -9.78 0.20 -13.31
C VAL A 74 -8.40 -0.05 -13.92
N THR A 75 -8.39 -0.32 -15.23
CA THR A 75 -7.15 -0.43 -16.01
C THR A 75 -7.09 0.68 -17.04
N TYR A 76 -6.01 1.43 -17.00
CA TYR A 76 -5.71 2.51 -17.91
C TYR A 76 -4.66 2.07 -18.93
N GLU A 77 -4.90 2.36 -20.21
CA GLU A 77 -3.87 2.39 -21.24
C GLU A 77 -3.30 3.79 -21.30
N LEU A 78 -1.99 3.91 -21.13
CA LEU A 78 -1.29 5.20 -21.10
C LEU A 78 -0.99 5.68 -22.52
N PRO A 79 -0.97 7.00 -22.75
CA PRO A 79 -0.56 7.53 -24.06
C PRO A 79 0.93 7.23 -24.32
N PRO A 80 1.36 7.20 -25.60
CA PRO A 80 2.71 6.76 -25.98
C PRO A 80 3.87 7.54 -25.34
N GLU A 81 3.63 8.79 -24.99
CA GLU A 81 4.60 9.69 -24.36
C GLU A 81 4.77 9.47 -22.85
N ARG A 82 3.92 8.65 -22.24
CA ARG A 82 3.99 8.35 -20.81
C ARG A 82 4.46 6.92 -20.56
N THR A 83 5.37 6.77 -19.62
CA THR A 83 5.85 5.45 -19.21
C THR A 83 4.98 4.85 -18.10
N ALA A 84 4.94 3.51 -18.05
CA ALA A 84 4.30 2.79 -16.96
C ALA A 84 4.90 3.15 -15.60
N ARG A 85 6.22 3.40 -15.54
CA ARG A 85 6.93 3.80 -14.32
C ARG A 85 6.48 5.17 -13.81
N GLU A 86 6.41 6.18 -14.68
CA GLU A 86 5.96 7.52 -14.28
C GLU A 86 4.53 7.49 -13.73
N ALA A 87 3.61 6.83 -14.43
CA ALA A 87 2.23 6.71 -13.96
C ALA A 87 2.13 5.97 -12.62
N PHE A 88 2.91 4.90 -12.44
CA PHE A 88 2.99 4.17 -11.17
C PHE A 88 3.52 5.05 -10.03
N THR A 89 4.63 5.77 -10.27
CA THR A 89 5.25 6.64 -9.27
C THR A 89 4.29 7.75 -8.85
N SER A 90 3.67 8.45 -9.81
CA SER A 90 2.70 9.51 -9.50
C SER A 90 1.49 9.01 -8.71
N ALA A 91 0.95 7.82 -9.06
CA ALA A 91 -0.18 7.24 -8.34
C ALA A 91 0.22 6.78 -6.92
N ARG A 92 1.42 6.21 -6.74
CA ARG A 92 1.96 5.83 -5.44
C ARG A 92 2.15 7.06 -4.54
N GLU A 93 2.78 8.11 -5.06
CA GLU A 93 3.04 9.35 -4.32
C GLU A 93 1.72 10.00 -3.87
N ALA A 94 0.72 10.07 -4.75
CA ALA A 94 -0.61 10.58 -4.39
C ALA A 94 -1.25 9.79 -3.24
N LEU A 95 -1.15 8.45 -3.26
CA LEU A 95 -1.65 7.63 -2.15
C LEU A 95 -0.88 7.84 -0.85
N GLN A 96 0.43 8.07 -0.92
CA GLN A 96 1.24 8.35 0.28
C GLN A 96 0.94 9.74 0.85
N GLU A 97 0.67 10.74 0.00
CA GLU A 97 0.22 12.07 0.43
C GLU A 97 -1.14 12.01 1.15
N GLU A 98 -2.00 11.05 0.80
CA GLU A 98 -3.26 10.76 1.50
C GLU A 98 -3.09 9.94 2.80
N GLY A 99 -1.86 9.68 3.24
CA GLY A 99 -1.56 8.89 4.44
C GLY A 99 -1.49 7.38 4.21
N GLY A 100 -1.55 6.94 2.97
CA GLY A 100 -1.37 5.53 2.63
C GLY A 100 0.07 5.06 2.86
N TYR A 101 0.25 3.82 3.34
CA TYR A 101 1.58 3.26 3.51
C TYR A 101 1.73 1.89 2.84
N PRO A 102 2.91 1.62 2.23
CA PRO A 102 3.15 0.39 1.49
C PRO A 102 3.30 -0.81 2.41
N LEU A 103 2.59 -1.90 2.09
CA LEU A 103 2.74 -3.20 2.73
C LEU A 103 3.70 -4.09 1.95
N PHE A 104 3.60 -4.05 0.62
CA PHE A 104 4.51 -4.75 -0.27
C PHE A 104 4.73 -3.94 -1.54
N TRP A 105 6.00 -3.81 -1.93
CA TRP A 105 6.41 -3.12 -3.14
C TRP A 105 7.52 -3.88 -3.84
N CYS A 106 7.38 -4.09 -5.14
CA CYS A 106 8.40 -4.68 -6.00
C CYS A 106 8.49 -3.97 -7.35
N GLN A 107 9.63 -4.10 -8.02
CA GLN A 107 9.88 -3.55 -9.35
C GLN A 107 10.62 -4.55 -10.22
N GLY A 108 10.29 -4.57 -11.50
CA GLY A 108 10.95 -5.44 -12.48
C GLY A 108 10.90 -6.91 -12.07
N ARG A 109 12.04 -7.58 -12.18
CA ARG A 109 12.18 -9.01 -11.88
C ARG A 109 11.96 -9.38 -10.42
N ASP A 110 12.05 -8.42 -9.50
CA ASP A 110 11.74 -8.68 -8.09
C ASP A 110 10.26 -8.97 -7.86
N CYS A 111 9.38 -8.55 -8.78
CA CYS A 111 7.96 -8.94 -8.77
C CYS A 111 7.72 -10.39 -9.24
N GLY A 112 8.72 -11.03 -9.88
CA GLY A 112 8.59 -12.35 -10.49
C GLY A 112 8.00 -12.28 -11.89
N GLU A 113 7.18 -13.28 -12.27
CA GLU A 113 6.63 -13.42 -13.62
C GLU A 113 5.41 -12.49 -13.83
N ALA A 114 5.50 -11.54 -14.78
CA ALA A 114 4.42 -10.62 -15.14
C ALA A 114 3.14 -11.34 -15.60
N SER A 115 3.31 -12.49 -16.25
CA SER A 115 2.19 -13.35 -16.67
C SER A 115 1.35 -13.85 -15.50
N LEU A 116 1.95 -14.06 -14.32
CA LEU A 116 1.24 -14.52 -13.13
C LEU A 116 0.44 -13.39 -12.49
N TRP A 117 0.97 -12.17 -12.47
CA TRP A 117 0.21 -10.99 -12.05
C TRP A 117 -1.01 -10.80 -12.94
N ALA A 118 -0.83 -10.82 -14.26
CA ALA A 118 -1.91 -10.63 -15.21
C ALA A 118 -3.00 -11.71 -15.11
N ASN A 119 -2.59 -13.00 -15.09
CA ASN A 119 -3.54 -14.09 -15.27
C ASN A 119 -4.02 -14.72 -13.96
N GLU A 120 -3.18 -14.76 -12.91
CA GLU A 120 -3.55 -15.40 -11.65
C GLU A 120 -4.05 -14.40 -10.61
N VAL A 121 -3.42 -13.20 -10.53
CA VAL A 121 -3.79 -12.19 -9.54
C VAL A 121 -4.93 -11.30 -10.05
N PHE A 122 -4.74 -10.59 -11.17
CA PHE A 122 -5.71 -9.61 -11.66
C PHE A 122 -6.75 -10.18 -12.62
N LYS A 123 -6.54 -11.40 -13.14
CA LYS A 123 -7.42 -12.02 -14.15
C LYS A 123 -7.66 -11.07 -15.34
N ASN A 124 -6.62 -10.36 -15.76
CA ASN A 124 -6.63 -9.37 -16.83
C ASN A 124 -5.43 -9.57 -17.77
N ALA A 125 -5.64 -10.26 -18.88
CA ALA A 125 -4.59 -10.57 -19.85
C ALA A 125 -3.96 -9.33 -20.51
N ARG A 126 -4.60 -8.14 -20.43
CA ARG A 126 -4.02 -6.88 -20.92
C ARG A 126 -2.76 -6.52 -20.16
N LEU A 127 -2.67 -6.93 -18.91
CA LEU A 127 -1.55 -6.66 -18.01
C LEU A 127 -0.35 -7.60 -18.22
N ASN A 128 -0.42 -8.54 -19.15
CA ASN A 128 0.69 -9.44 -19.45
C ASN A 128 1.78 -8.71 -20.25
N GLY A 129 2.94 -8.47 -19.65
CA GLY A 129 4.07 -7.75 -20.23
C GLY A 129 5.42 -8.35 -19.90
N GLY A 130 6.47 -7.55 -19.97
CA GLY A 130 7.83 -8.00 -19.66
C GLY A 130 8.11 -7.97 -18.17
N ASP A 131 8.77 -9.02 -17.65
CA ASP A 131 9.11 -9.12 -16.22
C ASP A 131 10.00 -7.98 -15.72
N GLU A 132 10.79 -7.38 -16.61
CA GLU A 132 11.65 -6.23 -16.28
C GLU A 132 10.90 -4.89 -16.28
N GLN A 133 9.72 -4.85 -16.91
CA GLN A 133 8.97 -3.62 -17.16
C GLN A 133 7.64 -3.60 -16.41
N GLN A 134 7.66 -4.08 -15.18
CA GLN A 134 6.52 -4.12 -14.28
C GLN A 134 6.87 -3.49 -12.92
N ALA A 135 5.84 -3.04 -12.22
CA ALA A 135 5.92 -2.68 -10.81
C ALA A 135 4.57 -2.99 -10.15
N PHE A 136 4.62 -3.43 -8.91
CA PHE A 136 3.46 -3.67 -8.07
C PHE A 136 3.66 -3.05 -6.70
N ILE A 137 2.61 -2.46 -6.16
CA ILE A 137 2.55 -2.04 -4.76
C ILE A 137 1.18 -2.36 -4.19
N LEU A 138 1.16 -2.86 -2.97
CA LEU A 138 -0.02 -2.96 -2.14
C LEU A 138 0.12 -1.99 -1.00
N MET A 139 -0.84 -1.09 -0.84
CA MET A 139 -0.86 -0.07 0.20
C MET A 139 -2.09 -0.25 1.10
N ARG A 140 -1.91 -0.04 2.39
CA ARG A 140 -3.03 0.24 3.29
C ARG A 140 -3.36 1.72 3.17
N ARG A 141 -4.63 2.07 3.07
CA ARG A 141 -5.05 3.47 3.17
C ARG A 141 -4.89 3.96 4.62
N ASP A 142 -5.05 5.25 4.82
CA ASP A 142 -4.90 5.91 6.12
C ASP A 142 -5.79 5.31 7.23
N ALA A 143 -5.66 5.85 8.44
CA ALA A 143 -6.39 5.39 9.62
C ALA A 143 -7.92 5.51 9.47
N ASP A 144 -8.41 6.53 8.74
CA ASP A 144 -9.84 6.75 8.50
C ASP A 144 -10.43 5.71 7.55
N HIS A 145 -9.59 5.11 6.70
CA HIS A 145 -9.91 4.04 5.76
C HIS A 145 -9.28 2.69 6.17
N GLY A 146 -9.15 2.44 7.47
CA GLY A 146 -8.35 1.35 8.06
C GLY A 146 -8.60 -0.07 7.55
N ASN A 147 -9.77 -0.33 6.93
CA ASN A 147 -10.08 -1.61 6.30
C ASN A 147 -9.91 -1.61 4.79
N SER A 148 -9.28 -0.58 4.23
CA SER A 148 -9.10 -0.43 2.79
C SER A 148 -7.67 -0.67 2.37
N LEU A 149 -7.51 -1.45 1.29
CA LEU A 149 -6.26 -1.65 0.59
C LEU A 149 -6.38 -1.10 -0.82
N VAL A 150 -5.29 -0.55 -1.33
CA VAL A 150 -5.16 -0.17 -2.74
C VAL A 150 -3.96 -0.89 -3.33
N SER A 151 -4.15 -1.53 -4.46
CA SER A 151 -3.03 -2.07 -5.22
C SER A 151 -2.87 -1.33 -6.55
N LEU A 152 -1.63 -1.01 -6.86
CA LEU A 152 -1.22 -0.49 -8.16
C LEU A 152 -0.36 -1.53 -8.86
N TYR A 153 -0.64 -1.77 -10.12
CA TYR A 153 0.22 -2.57 -10.98
C TYR A 153 0.45 -1.84 -12.29
N SER A 154 1.68 -1.67 -12.65
CA SER A 154 2.05 -1.09 -13.94
C SER A 154 2.89 -2.04 -14.75
N VAL A 155 2.72 -1.98 -16.07
CA VAL A 155 3.47 -2.85 -16.97
C VAL A 155 3.57 -2.25 -18.37
N THR A 156 4.72 -2.46 -19.02
CA THR A 156 4.88 -2.20 -20.46
C THR A 156 4.94 -3.53 -21.21
N ARG A 157 4.10 -3.66 -22.22
CA ARG A 157 4.03 -4.86 -23.08
C ARG A 157 5.08 -4.83 -24.19
N GLY A 158 5.35 -5.99 -24.80
CA GLY A 158 6.28 -6.11 -25.93
C GLY A 158 5.94 -5.24 -27.14
N ASN A 159 4.67 -4.85 -27.30
CA ASN A 159 4.22 -3.89 -28.33
C ASN A 159 4.35 -2.41 -27.89
N LYS A 160 5.08 -2.14 -26.82
CA LYS A 160 5.35 -0.82 -26.20
C LYS A 160 4.12 -0.12 -25.60
N ARG A 161 2.96 -0.76 -25.55
CA ARG A 161 1.82 -0.20 -24.82
C ARG A 161 2.05 -0.31 -23.31
N ALA A 162 1.81 0.78 -22.62
CA ALA A 162 1.97 0.89 -21.17
C ALA A 162 0.59 0.92 -20.51
N TYR A 163 0.48 0.25 -19.35
CA TYR A 163 -0.75 0.15 -18.58
C TYR A 163 -0.50 0.47 -17.12
N LEU A 164 -1.51 1.09 -16.50
CA LEU A 164 -1.64 1.20 -15.04
C LEU A 164 -2.98 0.55 -14.65
N HIS A 165 -2.92 -0.38 -13.72
CA HIS A 165 -4.07 -1.01 -13.10
C HIS A 165 -4.16 -0.57 -11.65
N VAL A 166 -5.34 -0.11 -11.26
CA VAL A 166 -5.67 0.29 -9.89
C VAL A 166 -6.77 -0.64 -9.42
N GLU A 167 -6.57 -1.28 -8.27
CA GLU A 167 -7.61 -2.08 -7.63
C GLU A 167 -7.79 -1.60 -6.19
N GLU A 168 -9.02 -1.30 -5.83
CA GLU A 168 -9.42 -0.94 -4.49
C GLU A 168 -10.14 -2.11 -3.81
N PHE A 169 -9.84 -2.33 -2.55
CA PHE A 169 -10.42 -3.38 -1.73
C PHE A 169 -10.86 -2.79 -0.39
N VAL A 170 -12.11 -3.04 -0.04
CA VAL A 170 -12.68 -2.70 1.27
C VAL A 170 -13.07 -3.99 1.97
N ALA A 171 -12.32 -4.37 3.01
CA ALA A 171 -12.54 -5.61 3.73
C ALA A 171 -13.87 -5.60 4.51
N SER A 172 -14.58 -6.73 4.48
CA SER A 172 -15.84 -6.91 5.22
C SER A 172 -15.61 -7.09 6.73
N THR A 173 -14.39 -7.43 7.13
CA THR A 173 -13.95 -7.59 8.53
C THR A 173 -12.66 -6.84 8.77
N PRO A 174 -12.35 -6.44 10.01
CA PRO A 174 -11.11 -5.75 10.31
C PRO A 174 -9.87 -6.53 9.85
N LEU A 175 -8.98 -5.85 9.12
CA LEU A 175 -7.72 -6.45 8.64
C LEU A 175 -6.66 -6.62 9.75
N GLY A 176 -6.91 -6.07 10.94
CA GLY A 176 -5.92 -6.08 12.02
C GLY A 176 -4.67 -5.28 11.72
N THR A 177 -3.60 -5.57 12.46
CA THR A 177 -2.28 -4.95 12.23
C THR A 177 -1.62 -5.61 11.03
N LEU A 178 -1.34 -4.83 10.00
CA LEU A 178 -0.59 -5.25 8.83
C LEU A 178 0.75 -4.52 8.82
N LEU A 179 1.83 -5.27 8.75
CA LEU A 179 3.18 -4.72 8.66
C LEU A 179 3.73 -4.82 7.24
N PRO A 180 4.55 -3.85 6.82
CA PRO A 180 5.32 -3.95 5.59
C PRO A 180 6.22 -5.17 5.55
N THR A 181 6.64 -5.59 4.36
CA THR A 181 7.77 -6.50 4.26
C THR A 181 9.10 -5.76 4.47
N ALA A 182 10.11 -6.44 4.99
CA ALA A 182 11.42 -5.82 5.21
C ALA A 182 12.04 -5.26 3.91
N ALA A 183 11.83 -5.95 2.78
CA ALA A 183 12.27 -5.47 1.47
C ALA A 183 11.54 -4.19 1.03
N THR A 184 10.26 -4.07 1.35
CA THR A 184 9.46 -2.88 1.05
C THR A 184 9.95 -1.67 1.83
N VAL A 185 10.17 -1.82 3.13
CA VAL A 185 10.72 -0.75 3.98
C VAL A 185 12.08 -0.27 3.47
N LEU A 186 12.96 -1.21 3.10
CA LEU A 186 14.26 -0.86 2.53
C LEU A 186 14.13 -0.14 1.18
N LEU A 187 13.23 -0.61 0.31
CA LEU A 187 13.02 0.00 -1.00
C LEU A 187 12.47 1.42 -0.86
N GLU A 188 11.51 1.62 0.03
CA GLU A 188 10.94 2.94 0.33
C GLU A 188 11.98 3.90 0.90
N LEU A 189 12.78 3.44 1.88
CA LEU A 189 13.85 4.24 2.45
C LEU A 189 14.90 4.66 1.40
N ARG A 190 15.21 3.78 0.44
CA ARG A 190 16.13 4.10 -0.67
C ARG A 190 15.53 5.08 -1.68
N ASP A 191 14.24 4.95 -1.96
CA ASP A 191 13.54 5.76 -2.95
C ASP A 191 13.30 7.19 -2.43
N THR A 192 12.83 7.31 -1.21
CA THR A 192 12.46 8.59 -0.59
C THR A 192 13.60 9.26 0.20
N GLY A 193 14.59 8.47 0.63
CA GLY A 193 15.65 8.89 1.54
C GLY A 193 15.22 8.95 3.00
N LYS A 194 13.94 8.81 3.30
CA LYS A 194 13.37 8.91 4.65
C LYS A 194 12.13 8.06 4.83
N LEU A 195 11.80 7.75 6.08
CA LEU A 195 10.54 7.11 6.49
C LEU A 195 10.00 7.85 7.71
N ASP A 196 8.68 8.06 7.72
CA ASP A 196 7.96 8.74 8.78
C ASP A 196 6.88 7.80 9.34
N TYR A 197 6.93 7.52 10.65
CA TYR A 197 5.97 6.69 11.37
C TYR A 197 5.45 7.46 12.60
N PRO A 198 4.49 8.37 12.43
CA PRO A 198 4.00 9.22 13.52
C PRO A 198 3.35 8.42 14.65
N GLU A 199 2.82 7.24 14.37
CA GLU A 199 2.20 6.34 15.34
C GLU A 199 3.23 5.57 16.20
N LEU A 200 4.51 5.58 15.83
CA LEU A 200 5.59 4.85 16.52
C LEU A 200 6.36 5.77 17.48
N ALA A 201 5.68 6.35 18.46
CA ALA A 201 6.34 7.16 19.47
C ALA A 201 7.31 6.35 20.34
N GLU A 202 7.01 5.08 20.60
CA GLU A 202 7.81 4.15 21.40
C GLU A 202 8.17 2.89 20.61
N PRO A 203 9.33 2.24 20.91
CA PRO A 203 9.71 0.98 20.27
C PRO A 203 8.70 -0.13 20.53
N GLN A 204 8.16 -0.71 19.48
CA GLN A 204 7.29 -1.88 19.48
C GLN A 204 8.07 -3.08 18.94
N GLU A 205 7.97 -4.24 19.57
CA GLU A 205 8.78 -5.43 19.27
C GLU A 205 8.70 -5.86 17.78
N ASP A 206 7.50 -5.87 17.22
CA ASP A 206 7.29 -6.26 15.82
C ASP A 206 7.97 -5.27 14.86
N TRP A 207 7.86 -3.97 15.14
CA TRP A 207 8.51 -2.93 14.35
C TRP A 207 10.03 -2.92 14.52
N VAL A 208 10.54 -3.15 15.72
CA VAL A 208 11.98 -3.30 15.96
C VAL A 208 12.53 -4.47 15.15
N THR A 209 11.83 -5.60 15.16
CA THR A 209 12.20 -6.78 14.38
C THR A 209 12.16 -6.48 12.87
N LEU A 210 11.11 -5.83 12.38
CA LEU A 210 10.94 -5.46 10.98
C LEU A 210 12.04 -4.50 10.52
N LEU A 211 12.23 -3.37 11.22
CA LEU A 211 13.22 -2.35 10.86
C LEU A 211 14.65 -2.91 10.95
N GLY A 212 14.93 -3.73 11.97
CA GLY A 212 16.21 -4.41 12.09
C GLY A 212 16.52 -5.31 10.90
N ARG A 213 15.54 -6.12 10.45
CA ARG A 213 15.64 -6.94 9.24
C ARG A 213 15.82 -6.08 7.99
N SER A 214 15.03 -5.01 7.85
CA SER A 214 15.07 -4.11 6.69
C SER A 214 16.45 -3.48 6.53
N LEU A 215 17.00 -2.90 7.60
CA LEU A 215 18.32 -2.28 7.60
C LEU A 215 19.45 -3.31 7.36
N ASN A 216 19.27 -4.57 7.77
CA ASN A 216 20.26 -5.64 7.59
C ASN A 216 20.20 -6.29 6.19
N LEU A 217 19.15 -6.05 5.38
CA LEU A 217 19.16 -6.43 3.96
C LEU A 217 20.23 -5.67 3.18
N ASP A 218 20.61 -4.46 3.63
CA ASP A 218 21.75 -3.73 3.10
C ASP A 218 22.63 -3.23 4.23
N SER A 219 23.73 -3.96 4.48
CA SER A 219 24.67 -3.66 5.56
C SER A 219 25.49 -2.39 5.35
N THR A 220 25.42 -1.75 4.18
CA THR A 220 26.15 -0.53 3.85
C THR A 220 25.39 0.75 4.22
N LEU A 221 24.07 0.67 4.33
CA LEU A 221 23.24 1.83 4.67
C LEU A 221 23.48 2.30 6.10
N ARG A 222 23.50 3.61 6.25
CA ARG A 222 23.50 4.31 7.54
C ARG A 222 22.23 5.13 7.64
N ALA A 223 21.65 5.19 8.83
CA ALA A 223 20.40 5.91 9.06
C ALA A 223 20.49 6.75 10.33
N SER A 224 19.91 7.93 10.27
CA SER A 224 19.61 8.79 11.43
C SER A 224 18.20 8.47 11.93
N LEU A 225 18.05 8.37 13.24
CA LEU A 225 16.79 8.13 13.93
C LEU A 225 16.42 9.39 14.69
N SER A 226 15.24 9.94 14.47
CA SER A 226 14.72 11.10 15.20
C SER A 226 13.36 10.79 15.80
N GLY A 227 12.98 11.54 16.82
CA GLY A 227 11.69 11.40 17.49
C GLY A 227 11.84 11.36 19.02
N PRO A 228 10.71 11.34 19.75
CA PRO A 228 10.70 11.42 21.21
C PRO A 228 11.52 10.34 21.92
N GLN A 229 11.60 9.14 21.32
CA GLN A 229 12.30 7.97 21.85
C GLN A 229 13.41 7.47 20.91
N ALA A 230 14.04 8.37 20.14
CA ALA A 230 15.05 8.00 19.13
C ALA A 230 16.22 7.16 19.70
N GLU A 231 16.71 7.48 20.92
CA GLU A 231 17.76 6.68 21.58
C GLU A 231 17.27 5.28 21.95
N ALA A 232 16.04 5.16 22.48
CA ALA A 232 15.46 3.85 22.78
C ALA A 232 15.28 3.01 21.53
N TRP A 233 14.82 3.60 20.42
CA TRP A 233 14.75 2.94 19.11
C TRP A 233 16.13 2.46 18.65
N ARG A 234 17.14 3.33 18.75
CA ARG A 234 18.52 2.99 18.39
C ARG A 234 19.03 1.78 19.19
N GLU A 235 18.84 1.80 20.53
CA GLU A 235 19.25 0.69 21.39
C GLU A 235 18.55 -0.62 21.02
N GLN A 236 17.25 -0.60 20.79
CA GLN A 236 16.49 -1.79 20.40
C GLN A 236 16.91 -2.32 19.04
N LEU A 237 17.15 -1.47 18.04
CA LEU A 237 17.66 -1.88 16.73
C LEU A 237 19.07 -2.48 16.81
N VAL A 238 19.92 -1.95 17.71
CA VAL A 238 21.23 -2.55 17.97
C VAL A 238 21.09 -3.95 18.60
N ARG A 239 20.19 -4.13 19.56
CA ARG A 239 19.85 -5.45 20.11
C ARG A 239 19.28 -6.41 19.06
N ALA A 240 18.52 -5.88 18.08
CA ALA A 240 18.03 -6.64 16.94
C ALA A 240 19.09 -6.95 15.86
N GLY A 241 20.37 -6.60 16.12
CA GLY A 241 21.49 -6.97 15.27
C GLY A 241 21.93 -5.91 14.25
N VAL A 242 21.41 -4.69 14.31
CA VAL A 242 21.94 -3.60 13.48
C VAL A 242 23.24 -3.07 14.14
N ARG A 243 24.32 -2.94 13.36
CA ARG A 243 25.59 -2.40 13.88
C ARG A 243 25.42 -0.97 14.37
N SER A 244 25.83 -0.68 15.60
CA SER A 244 25.67 0.65 16.22
C SER A 244 26.28 1.80 15.41
N ALA A 245 27.39 1.55 14.73
CA ALA A 245 28.06 2.52 13.85
C ALA A 245 27.23 2.94 12.59
N ARG A 246 26.13 2.22 12.32
CA ARG A 246 25.22 2.52 11.22
C ARG A 246 24.03 3.37 11.63
N LEU A 247 23.85 3.58 12.94
CA LEU A 247 22.71 4.28 13.49
C LEU A 247 23.17 5.52 14.26
N GLU A 248 22.65 6.65 13.88
CA GLU A 248 22.86 7.93 14.56
C GLU A 248 21.54 8.42 15.15
N VAL A 249 21.60 9.20 16.20
CA VAL A 249 20.42 9.91 16.73
C VAL A 249 20.39 11.29 16.14
N GLY A 250 19.32 11.58 15.43
CA GLY A 250 19.05 12.87 14.81
C GLY A 250 18.22 13.78 15.71
N SER A 251 17.90 14.96 15.19
CA SER A 251 17.14 15.98 15.91
C SER A 251 15.97 16.53 15.11
N ALA A 252 15.50 15.82 14.07
CA ALA A 252 14.34 16.25 13.31
C ALA A 252 13.09 16.27 14.21
N PRO A 253 12.31 17.35 14.23
CA PRO A 253 11.08 17.42 15.00
C PRO A 253 10.02 16.52 14.35
N THR A 254 9.60 15.49 15.09
CA THR A 254 8.58 14.53 14.64
C THR A 254 7.81 13.99 15.84
N GLU A 255 6.55 13.60 15.65
CA GLU A 255 5.70 13.06 16.70
C GLU A 255 6.03 11.60 17.05
N GLY A 256 6.48 10.82 16.06
CA GLY A 256 6.86 9.42 16.22
C GLY A 256 8.29 9.14 15.78
N LEU A 257 8.51 7.98 15.15
CA LEU A 257 9.80 7.57 14.63
C LEU A 257 10.01 8.13 13.20
N HIS A 258 11.11 8.85 13.03
CA HIS A 258 11.61 9.28 11.73
C HIS A 258 12.97 8.64 11.45
N LEU A 259 13.12 8.01 10.29
CA LEU A 259 14.38 7.50 9.80
C LEU A 259 14.80 8.28 8.56
N GLU A 260 16.08 8.66 8.48
CA GLU A 260 16.65 9.34 7.33
C GLU A 260 17.98 8.70 6.94
N LEU A 261 18.19 8.49 5.62
CA LEU A 261 19.46 7.97 5.11
C LEU A 261 20.57 9.00 5.27
N ILE A 262 21.68 8.58 5.88
CA ILE A 262 22.92 9.36 5.96
C ILE A 262 23.73 9.06 4.68
N ARG A 263 23.99 10.11 3.90
CA ARG A 263 24.80 10.06 2.67
C ARG A 263 26.28 10.20 2.96
#